data_fa3f54630926bda1f6a895bec3ec90be
#
_entry.id   fa3f54630926bda1f6a895bec3ec90be
#
_cell.length_a   1.000
_cell.length_b   1.000
_cell.length_c   1.000
_cell.angle_alpha   90.00
_cell.angle_beta   90.00
_cell.angle_gamma   90.00
#
_symmetry.space_group_name_H-M   'P 1'
#
loop_
_entity.id
_entity.type
_entity.pdbx_description
1 polymer ?
#
loop_
_entity_poly.entity_id
_entity_poly.type
_entity_poly.pdbx_seq_one_letter_code
_entity_poly.pdbx_strand_id
1 'polypeptide(L)'
;MAKIIINSLDSFGESVSQRMIAKKEIKDEFTIFTYDNRYGKGEIRISPSLTEIFKFGEIESKLIIKPDSKTNFIYNTSYFKKNFNIFCKKYFYSENKLTITYVIYDNNVEINQLEIEIIEVQ
;
A
#
# COMPACT_ATOMS: atom_id res chain seq x y z
N MET A 1 -5.24 19.05 6.07
CA MET A 1 -5.70 17.66 6.22
C MET A 1 -6.26 17.16 4.91
N ALA A 2 -5.95 15.93 4.55
CA ALA A 2 -6.42 15.30 3.33
C ALA A 2 -7.39 14.17 3.66
N LYS A 3 -8.35 13.94 2.75
CA LYS A 3 -9.23 12.76 2.82
C LYS A 3 -8.75 11.76 1.80
N ILE A 4 -8.56 10.51 2.24
CA ILE A 4 -8.05 9.44 1.39
C ILE A 4 -9.05 8.29 1.40
N ILE A 5 -9.24 7.69 0.23
CA ILE A 5 -9.98 6.44 0.10
C ILE A 5 -9.01 5.40 -0.45
N ILE A 6 -8.94 4.26 0.20
CA ILE A 6 -8.17 3.11 -0.28
C ILE A 6 -9.14 1.98 -0.56
N ASN A 7 -9.20 1.57 -1.81
CA ASN A 7 -10.00 0.43 -2.24
C ASN A 7 -9.06 -0.71 -2.62
N SER A 8 -9.39 -1.93 -2.21
CA SER A 8 -8.63 -3.10 -2.61
C SER A 8 -9.55 -4.24 -2.99
N LEU A 9 -9.12 -5.03 -3.97
CA LEU A 9 -9.79 -6.24 -4.42
C LEU A 9 -8.73 -7.32 -4.59
N ASP A 10 -8.96 -8.49 -4.00
CA ASP A 10 -8.01 -9.60 -4.13
C ASP A 10 -8.52 -10.67 -5.10
N SER A 11 -7.67 -11.67 -5.38
CA SER A 11 -7.99 -12.74 -6.32
C SER A 11 -9.08 -13.71 -5.82
N PHE A 12 -9.46 -13.62 -4.55
CA PHE A 12 -10.53 -14.41 -3.96
C PHE A 12 -11.87 -13.68 -3.98
N GLY A 13 -11.92 -12.48 -4.56
CA GLY A 13 -13.13 -11.67 -4.63
C GLY A 13 -13.41 -10.83 -3.39
N GLU A 14 -12.50 -10.82 -2.42
CA GLU A 14 -12.64 -9.94 -1.25
C GLU A 14 -12.33 -8.50 -1.62
N SER A 15 -13.23 -7.60 -1.27
CA SER A 15 -13.03 -6.18 -1.47
C SER A 15 -13.09 -5.44 -0.15
N VAL A 16 -12.21 -4.46 0.00
CA VAL A 16 -12.14 -3.61 1.19
C VAL A 16 -12.08 -2.16 0.74
N SER A 17 -12.83 -1.30 1.41
CA SER A 17 -12.78 0.13 1.19
C SER A 17 -12.56 0.81 2.53
N GLN A 18 -11.53 1.65 2.60
CA GLN A 18 -11.21 2.40 3.82
C GLN A 18 -11.20 3.89 3.49
N ARG A 19 -11.79 4.66 4.39
CA ARG A 19 -11.75 6.12 4.32
C ARG A 19 -11.01 6.64 5.54
N MET A 20 -10.09 7.57 5.32
CA MET A 20 -9.32 8.12 6.41
C MET A 20 -8.98 9.58 6.19
N ILE A 21 -8.70 10.26 7.29
CA ILE A 21 -8.18 11.62 7.29
C ILE A 21 -6.69 11.51 7.59
N ALA A 22 -5.89 12.14 6.75
CA ALA A 22 -4.45 12.05 6.85
C ALA A 22 -3.81 13.43 6.79
N LYS A 23 -2.65 13.56 7.41
CA LYS A 23 -1.78 14.70 7.22
C LYS A 23 -1.05 14.51 5.90
N LYS A 24 -1.09 15.52 5.04
CA LYS A 24 -0.41 15.50 3.75
C LYS A 24 0.83 16.34 3.77
N GLU A 25 1.92 15.81 3.26
CA GLU A 25 3.17 16.50 3.10
C GLU A 25 3.76 16.17 1.73
N ILE A 26 4.36 17.14 1.09
CA ILE A 26 5.05 16.93 -0.18
C ILE A 26 6.53 17.14 0.08
N LYS A 27 7.34 16.13 -0.19
CA LYS A 27 8.78 16.17 0.02
C LYS A 27 9.47 15.50 -1.16
N ASP A 28 10.31 16.27 -1.85
CA ASP A 28 10.95 15.84 -3.09
C ASP A 28 9.87 15.44 -4.11
N GLU A 29 9.93 14.25 -4.67
CA GLU A 29 8.93 13.75 -5.61
C GLU A 29 7.80 12.99 -4.93
N PHE A 30 7.83 12.86 -3.58
CA PHE A 30 6.86 12.08 -2.84
C PHE A 30 5.72 12.93 -2.30
N THR A 31 4.50 12.41 -2.42
CA THR A 31 3.37 12.84 -1.63
C THR A 31 3.23 11.86 -0.47
N ILE A 32 3.28 12.37 0.74
CA ILE A 32 3.31 11.55 1.96
C ILE A 32 2.02 11.81 2.75
N PHE A 33 1.28 10.74 3.00
CA PHE A 33 0.09 10.77 3.84
C PHE A 33 0.38 10.02 5.13
N THR A 34 0.17 10.69 6.26
CA THR A 34 0.36 10.10 7.58
C THR A 34 -0.98 10.10 8.30
N TYR A 35 -1.38 8.97 8.84
CA TYR A 35 -2.65 8.85 9.55
C TYR A 35 -2.47 8.10 10.87
N ASP A 36 -3.38 8.40 11.80
CA ASP A 36 -3.47 7.75 13.10
C ASP A 36 -4.96 7.55 13.38
N ASN A 37 -5.39 6.31 13.41
CA ASN A 37 -6.79 5.98 13.68
C ASN A 37 -6.88 4.84 14.70
N ARG A 38 -8.10 4.40 15.00
CA ARG A 38 -8.32 3.34 16.00
C ARG A 38 -7.69 2.00 15.63
N TYR A 39 -7.31 1.80 14.37
CA TYR A 39 -6.67 0.57 13.89
C TYR A 39 -5.15 0.66 13.90
N GLY A 40 -4.59 1.83 14.25
CA GLY A 40 -3.16 2.06 14.32
C GLY A 40 -2.71 3.25 13.51
N LYS A 41 -1.42 3.39 13.39
CA LYS A 41 -0.75 4.45 12.63
C LYS A 41 -0.28 3.91 11.28
N GLY A 42 -0.27 4.78 10.29
CA GLY A 42 0.26 4.42 8.99
C GLY A 42 0.85 5.60 8.25
N GLU A 43 1.66 5.27 7.26
CA GLU A 43 2.25 6.24 6.36
C GLU A 43 2.24 5.68 4.96
N ILE A 44 1.80 6.49 4.01
CA ILE A 44 1.76 6.14 2.59
C ILE A 44 2.59 7.16 1.85
N ARG A 45 3.63 6.71 1.13
CA ARG A 45 4.48 7.56 0.31
C ARG A 45 4.28 7.20 -1.15
N ILE A 46 3.90 8.17 -1.95
CA ILE A 46 3.57 7.97 -3.36
C ILE A 46 4.42 8.87 -4.23
N SER A 47 5.06 8.26 -5.24
CA SER A 47 5.70 8.99 -6.33
C SER A 47 5.30 8.34 -7.66
N PRO A 48 5.64 8.94 -8.81
CA PRO A 48 5.36 8.31 -10.10
C PRO A 48 6.04 6.96 -10.30
N SER A 49 7.10 6.66 -9.55
CA SER A 49 7.92 5.46 -9.76
C SER A 49 8.05 4.55 -8.54
N LEU A 50 7.45 4.92 -7.40
CA LEU A 50 7.59 4.14 -6.18
C LEU A 50 6.48 4.46 -5.20
N THR A 51 5.89 3.43 -4.61
CA THR A 51 4.96 3.58 -3.49
C THR A 51 5.45 2.73 -2.33
N GLU A 52 5.42 3.33 -1.12
CA GLU A 52 5.76 2.63 0.11
C GLU A 52 4.59 2.80 1.08
N ILE A 53 4.12 1.69 1.64
CA ILE A 53 3.02 1.70 2.60
C ILE A 53 3.52 1.08 3.90
N PHE A 54 3.48 1.87 4.97
CA PHE A 54 3.91 1.44 6.30
C PHE A 54 2.71 1.39 7.23
N LYS A 55 2.63 0.33 8.03
CA LYS A 55 1.66 0.23 9.12
C LYS A 55 2.42 -0.05 10.41
N PHE A 56 2.03 0.62 11.48
CA PHE A 56 2.66 0.54 12.79
C PHE A 56 1.63 0.12 13.83
N GLY A 57 2.07 -0.55 14.89
CA GLY A 57 1.23 -1.00 15.97
C GLY A 57 1.53 -2.45 16.34
N GLU A 58 0.53 -3.20 16.79
CA GLU A 58 0.69 -4.61 17.14
C GLU A 58 1.08 -5.44 15.92
N ILE A 59 0.56 -5.06 14.76
CA ILE A 59 0.95 -5.61 13.48
C ILE A 59 1.68 -4.52 12.73
N GLU A 60 2.94 -4.78 12.41
CA GLU A 60 3.74 -3.88 11.61
C GLU A 60 3.91 -4.45 10.22
N SER A 61 3.79 -3.60 9.21
CA SER A 61 4.02 -4.04 7.84
C SER A 61 4.69 -2.96 7.02
N LYS A 62 5.45 -3.39 6.02
CA LYS A 62 6.10 -2.53 5.05
C LYS A 62 5.90 -3.13 3.67
N LEU A 63 5.17 -2.43 2.83
CA LEU A 63 4.90 -2.83 1.46
C LEU A 63 5.60 -1.85 0.53
N ILE A 64 6.52 -2.35 -0.29
CA ILE A 64 7.24 -1.56 -1.28
C ILE A 64 6.74 -1.97 -2.66
N ILE A 65 6.25 -1.01 -3.44
CA ILE A 65 5.71 -1.26 -4.77
C ILE A 65 6.45 -0.39 -5.77
N LYS A 66 7.10 -1.03 -6.73
CA LYS A 66 7.82 -0.35 -7.80
C LYS A 66 7.34 -0.89 -9.15
N PRO A 67 7.01 -0.01 -10.11
CA PRO A 67 6.51 -0.45 -11.41
C PRO A 67 7.40 -1.51 -12.05
N ASP A 68 6.78 -2.58 -12.50
CA ASP A 68 7.42 -3.63 -13.29
C ASP A 68 8.64 -4.27 -12.61
N SER A 69 8.58 -4.39 -11.28
CA SER A 69 9.71 -4.82 -10.47
C SER A 69 9.29 -5.75 -9.35
N LYS A 70 10.23 -6.57 -8.91
CA LYS A 70 10.11 -7.36 -7.68
C LYS A 70 10.52 -6.52 -6.49
N THR A 71 9.69 -6.51 -5.47
CA THR A 71 9.95 -5.83 -4.19
C THR A 71 9.48 -6.72 -3.05
N ASN A 72 9.41 -6.16 -1.85
CA ASN A 72 9.11 -6.93 -0.66
C ASN A 72 7.86 -6.44 0.06
N PHE A 73 7.16 -7.38 0.68
CA PHE A 73 6.14 -7.11 1.68
C PHE A 73 6.56 -7.81 2.98
N ILE A 74 6.92 -7.02 3.98
CA ILE A 74 7.35 -7.51 5.29
C ILE A 74 6.18 -7.37 6.25
N TYR A 75 5.83 -8.46 6.91
CA TYR A 75 4.73 -8.53 7.86
C TYR A 75 5.27 -9.06 9.19
N ASN A 76 5.10 -8.28 10.25
CA ASN A 76 5.69 -8.57 11.55
C ASN A 76 4.64 -8.45 12.65
N THR A 77 4.45 -9.51 13.40
CA THR A 77 3.59 -9.54 14.58
C THR A 77 4.41 -9.98 15.78
N SER A 78 3.80 -9.99 16.97
CA SER A 78 4.45 -10.51 18.17
C SER A 78 4.73 -12.02 18.10
N TYR A 79 4.09 -12.72 17.15
CA TYR A 79 4.21 -14.18 17.04
C TYR A 79 5.10 -14.63 15.90
N PHE A 80 5.19 -13.88 14.82
CA PHE A 80 6.02 -14.26 13.69
C PHE A 80 6.38 -13.07 12.82
N LYS A 81 7.42 -13.28 12.01
CA LYS A 81 7.83 -12.33 10.98
C LYS A 81 7.85 -13.05 9.64
N LYS A 82 7.21 -12.48 8.63
CA LYS A 82 7.16 -13.06 7.29
C LYS A 82 7.58 -12.01 6.27
N ASN A 83 8.41 -12.43 5.31
CA ASN A 83 8.84 -11.61 4.19
C ASN A 83 8.33 -12.25 2.91
N PHE A 84 7.37 -11.59 2.26
CA PHE A 84 6.85 -12.02 0.96
C PHE A 84 7.54 -11.25 -0.15
N ASN A 85 7.62 -11.85 -1.32
CA ASN A 85 8.01 -11.13 -2.53
C ASN A 85 6.75 -10.66 -3.25
N ILE A 86 6.82 -9.49 -3.87
CA ILE A 86 5.75 -9.00 -4.71
C ILE A 86 6.28 -8.60 -6.07
N PHE A 87 5.40 -8.63 -7.07
CA PHE A 87 5.68 -8.12 -8.40
C PHE A 87 4.54 -7.20 -8.83
N CYS A 88 4.89 -5.97 -9.20
CA CYS A 88 3.91 -4.98 -9.64
C CYS A 88 3.68 -5.10 -11.15
N LYS A 89 2.47 -5.50 -11.53
CA LYS A 89 2.09 -5.66 -12.95
C LYS A 89 1.62 -4.37 -13.58
N LYS A 90 0.90 -3.54 -12.81
CA LYS A 90 0.35 -2.28 -13.29
C LYS A 90 0.56 -1.20 -12.25
N TYR A 91 0.96 -0.05 -12.72
CA TYR A 91 1.19 1.10 -11.85
C TYR A 91 0.81 2.35 -12.64
N PHE A 92 -0.31 2.95 -12.29
CA PHE A 92 -0.80 4.13 -12.96
C PHE A 92 -1.02 5.25 -11.95
N TYR A 93 -0.23 6.29 -12.05
CA TYR A 93 -0.28 7.45 -11.18
C TYR A 93 -0.86 8.63 -11.95
N SER A 94 -1.95 9.19 -11.45
CA SER A 94 -2.51 10.43 -11.94
C SER A 94 -2.59 11.42 -10.77
N GLU A 95 -3.05 12.63 -11.06
CA GLU A 95 -2.99 13.75 -10.10
C GLU A 95 -3.53 13.41 -8.71
N ASN A 96 -4.65 12.71 -8.62
CA ASN A 96 -5.31 12.42 -7.34
C ASN A 96 -5.58 10.93 -7.13
N LYS A 97 -5.04 10.08 -7.98
CA LYS A 97 -5.37 8.66 -7.95
C LYS A 97 -4.18 7.81 -8.36
N LEU A 98 -3.91 6.79 -7.56
CA LEU A 98 -2.94 5.76 -7.87
C LEU A 98 -3.67 4.43 -8.02
N THR A 99 -3.45 3.75 -9.14
CA THR A 99 -4.00 2.42 -9.39
C THR A 99 -2.85 1.45 -9.54
N ILE A 100 -2.86 0.38 -8.74
CA ILE A 100 -1.79 -0.61 -8.70
C ILE A 100 -2.38 -2.01 -8.79
N THR A 101 -1.74 -2.88 -9.57
CA THR A 101 -1.99 -4.31 -9.53
C THR A 101 -0.68 -5.01 -9.20
N TYR A 102 -0.67 -5.82 -8.15
CA TYR A 102 0.51 -6.57 -7.77
C TYR A 102 0.18 -7.99 -7.34
N VAL A 103 1.15 -8.88 -7.48
CA VAL A 103 1.04 -10.29 -7.12
C VAL A 103 1.94 -10.54 -5.91
N ILE A 104 1.44 -11.33 -4.97
CA ILE A 104 2.19 -11.74 -3.77
C ILE A 104 2.65 -13.18 -3.96
N TYR A 105 3.93 -13.42 -3.69
CA TYR A 105 4.56 -14.74 -3.73
C TYR A 105 5.10 -15.12 -2.37
N ASP A 106 4.92 -16.38 -2.00
CA ASP A 106 5.55 -17.00 -0.85
C ASP A 106 6.39 -18.16 -1.33
N ASN A 107 7.71 -18.09 -1.14
CA ASN A 107 8.66 -19.09 -1.63
C ASN A 107 8.46 -19.39 -3.13
N ASN A 108 8.33 -18.34 -3.93
CA ASN A 108 8.14 -18.40 -5.38
C ASN A 108 6.80 -18.99 -5.83
N VAL A 109 5.86 -19.18 -4.90
CA VAL A 109 4.50 -19.62 -5.22
C VAL A 109 3.55 -18.42 -5.12
N GLU A 110 2.80 -18.17 -6.17
CA GLU A 110 1.80 -17.11 -6.17
C GLU A 110 0.69 -17.46 -5.19
N ILE A 111 0.43 -16.57 -4.21
CA ILE A 111 -0.61 -16.80 -3.21
C ILE A 111 -1.78 -15.83 -3.32
N ASN A 112 -1.58 -14.66 -3.93
CA ASN A 112 -2.66 -13.69 -4.09
C ASN A 112 -2.27 -12.64 -5.14
N GLN A 113 -3.29 -11.99 -5.71
CA GLN A 113 -3.13 -10.81 -6.55
C GLN A 113 -4.07 -9.74 -6.04
N LEU A 114 -3.58 -8.52 -5.91
CA LEU A 114 -4.36 -7.40 -5.41
C LEU A 114 -4.41 -6.28 -6.44
N GLU A 115 -5.59 -5.66 -6.52
CA GLU A 115 -5.80 -4.40 -7.20
C GLU A 115 -6.08 -3.36 -6.12
N ILE A 116 -5.31 -2.29 -6.11
CA ILE A 116 -5.43 -1.23 -5.11
C ILE A 116 -5.64 0.10 -5.82
N GLU A 117 -6.58 0.89 -5.29
CA GLU A 117 -6.73 2.28 -5.65
C GLU A 117 -6.52 3.13 -4.42
N ILE A 118 -5.69 4.16 -4.54
CA ILE A 118 -5.52 5.17 -3.49
C ILE A 118 -5.96 6.49 -4.09
N ILE A 119 -7.01 7.08 -3.51
CA ILE A 119 -7.65 8.27 -4.04
C ILE A 119 -7.58 9.37 -3.00
N GLU A 120 -7.07 10.53 -3.40
CA GLU A 120 -7.19 11.73 -2.60
C GLU A 120 -8.47 12.44 -3.02
N VAL A 121 -9.39 12.62 -2.08
CA VAL A 121 -10.68 13.27 -2.34
C VAL A 121 -10.49 14.78 -2.30
N GLN A 122 -10.92 15.42 -3.35
CA GLN A 122 -10.85 16.88 -3.46
C GLN A 122 -12.05 17.56 -2.78
#